data_526e2d0d9e9d36c5cff16952ec5f509c
#
_entry.id   526e2d0d9e9d36c5cff16952ec5f509c
#
_cell.length_a   1.000
_cell.length_b   1.000
_cell.length_c   1.000
_cell.angle_alpha   90.00
_cell.angle_beta   90.00
_cell.angle_gamma   90.00
#
_symmetry.space_group_name_H-M   'P 1'
#
loop_
_entity.id
_entity.type
_entity.pdbx_description
1 polymer ?
#
loop_
_entity_poly.entity_id
_entity_poly.type
_entity_poly.pdbx_seq_one_letter_code
_entity_poly.pdbx_strand_id
1 'polypeptide(L)'
;MTAASLAVQQALRTVLNIPGLPVFDAVPVEAAAPYLTLGPDVTTDWSTKTGVGHEHRVQLTVWDTGPGSARTKAWLGEVEARVRGLAGTYAGHRIAGVVFLRSFVTRDPEGWTQGIAEFRVRSEQL
;
A
#
# COMPACT_ATOMS: atom_id res chain seq x y z
N MET A 1 -2.44 5.47 -22.56
CA MET A 1 -1.37 5.48 -21.53
C MET A 1 -2.00 5.20 -20.17
N THR A 2 -1.38 4.35 -19.38
CA THR A 2 -1.85 4.05 -18.01
C THR A 2 -1.40 5.16 -17.06
N ALA A 3 -2.29 5.58 -16.17
CA ALA A 3 -1.94 6.54 -15.13
C ALA A 3 -0.87 5.96 -14.19
N ALA A 4 0.06 6.81 -13.75
CA ALA A 4 1.13 6.40 -12.83
C ALA A 4 0.58 5.82 -11.53
N SER A 5 -0.49 6.40 -10.97
CA SER A 5 -1.14 5.90 -9.76
C SER A 5 -1.70 4.49 -9.93
N LEU A 6 -2.26 4.16 -11.09
CA LEU A 6 -2.75 2.82 -11.38
C LEU A 6 -1.59 1.82 -11.52
N ALA A 7 -0.50 2.24 -12.16
CA ALA A 7 0.70 1.41 -12.27
C ALA A 7 1.26 1.06 -10.89
N VAL A 8 1.32 2.02 -9.97
CA VAL A 8 1.76 1.79 -8.59
C VAL A 8 0.80 0.85 -7.86
N GLN A 9 -0.51 1.00 -8.05
CA GLN A 9 -1.49 0.09 -7.45
C GLN A 9 -1.29 -1.35 -7.93
N GLN A 10 -1.04 -1.55 -9.22
CA GLN A 10 -0.74 -2.88 -9.77
C GLN A 10 0.54 -3.46 -9.16
N ALA A 11 1.57 -2.64 -9.01
CA ALA A 11 2.82 -3.05 -8.37
C ALA A 11 2.59 -3.46 -6.90
N LEU A 12 1.83 -2.67 -6.16
CA LEU A 12 1.49 -2.98 -4.77
C LEU A 12 0.72 -4.29 -4.66
N ARG A 13 -0.28 -4.51 -5.51
CA ARG A 13 -1.04 -5.78 -5.50
C ARG A 13 -0.14 -6.99 -5.77
N THR A 14 0.87 -6.82 -6.62
CA THR A 14 1.80 -7.91 -6.94
C THR A 14 2.64 -8.31 -5.73
N VAL A 15 3.19 -7.33 -4.98
CA VAL A 15 4.04 -7.64 -3.82
C VAL A 15 3.23 -7.97 -2.56
N LEU A 16 1.98 -7.54 -2.49
CA LEU A 16 1.10 -7.75 -1.34
C LEU A 16 0.26 -9.02 -1.45
N ASN A 17 0.73 -10.01 -2.17
CA ASN A 17 0.10 -11.32 -2.24
C ASN A 17 0.46 -12.12 -0.98
N ILE A 18 -0.18 -11.79 0.12
CA ILE A 18 0.11 -12.36 1.45
C ILE A 18 -0.95 -13.40 1.79
N PRO A 19 -0.57 -14.67 2.05
CA PRO A 19 -1.53 -15.68 2.46
C PRO A 19 -2.26 -15.26 3.74
N GLY A 20 -3.59 -15.35 3.71
CA GLY A 20 -4.43 -14.99 4.86
C GLY A 20 -4.75 -13.51 5.01
N LEU A 21 -4.23 -12.66 4.11
CA LEU A 21 -4.51 -11.22 4.13
C LEU A 21 -4.93 -10.76 2.73
N PRO A 22 -6.20 -10.91 2.35
CA PRO A 22 -6.67 -10.46 1.05
C PRO A 22 -6.60 -8.94 0.92
N VAL A 23 -6.34 -8.46 -0.30
CA VAL A 23 -6.19 -7.05 -0.62
C VAL A 23 -7.41 -6.57 -1.40
N PHE A 24 -8.02 -5.49 -0.93
CA PHE A 24 -9.19 -4.90 -1.58
C PHE A 24 -8.96 -3.43 -1.91
N ASP A 25 -9.35 -3.04 -3.11
CA ASP A 25 -9.55 -1.63 -3.46
C ASP A 25 -10.95 -1.21 -2.98
N ALA A 26 -11.97 -2.03 -3.31
CA ALA A 26 -13.32 -1.88 -2.77
C ALA A 26 -13.65 -3.13 -1.94
N VAL A 27 -13.98 -2.93 -0.67
CA VAL A 27 -14.23 -4.05 0.25
C VAL A 27 -15.62 -4.65 -0.01
N PRO A 28 -15.73 -5.96 -0.29
CA PRO A 28 -17.02 -6.62 -0.38
C PRO A 28 -17.77 -6.58 0.96
N VAL A 29 -19.10 -6.48 0.89
CA VAL A 29 -19.95 -6.39 2.09
C VAL A 29 -19.74 -7.59 3.02
N GLU A 30 -19.54 -8.78 2.45
CA GLU A 30 -19.34 -10.02 3.20
C GLU A 30 -17.89 -10.31 3.59
N ALA A 31 -16.97 -9.38 3.34
CA ALA A 31 -15.55 -9.59 3.65
C ALA A 31 -15.33 -9.79 5.15
N ALA A 32 -14.61 -10.84 5.51
CA ALA A 32 -14.24 -11.12 6.89
C ALA A 32 -12.82 -10.64 7.18
N ALA A 33 -12.60 -10.12 8.37
CA ALA A 33 -11.26 -9.75 8.84
C ALA A 33 -10.38 -11.00 9.03
N PRO A 34 -9.03 -10.90 8.88
CA PRO A 34 -8.33 -9.67 8.52
C PRO A 34 -8.32 -9.44 7.01
N TYR A 35 -8.17 -8.18 6.61
CA TYR A 35 -7.96 -7.83 5.21
C TYR A 35 -7.16 -6.51 5.12
N LEU A 36 -6.64 -6.25 3.93
CA LEU A 36 -5.85 -5.05 3.64
C LEU A 36 -6.59 -4.20 2.61
N THR A 37 -6.66 -2.89 2.85
CA THR A 37 -7.22 -1.95 1.88
C THR A 37 -6.14 -1.02 1.34
N LEU A 38 -6.31 -0.63 0.06
CA LEU A 38 -5.45 0.32 -0.63
C LEU A 38 -6.06 1.72 -0.55
N GLY A 39 -5.21 2.70 -0.27
CA GLY A 39 -5.61 4.10 -0.24
C GLY A 39 -5.99 4.62 1.14
N PRO A 40 -6.20 5.94 1.26
CA PRO A 40 -6.06 6.93 0.19
C PRO A 40 -4.62 7.09 -0.27
N ASP A 41 -4.46 7.56 -1.50
CA ASP A 41 -3.14 7.86 -2.05
C ASP A 41 -3.15 9.24 -2.70
N VAL A 42 -1.96 9.87 -2.73
CA VAL A 42 -1.75 11.19 -3.30
C VAL A 42 -0.61 11.09 -4.29
N THR A 43 -0.83 11.58 -5.50
CA THR A 43 0.18 11.60 -6.56
C THR A 43 0.55 13.04 -6.87
N THR A 44 1.85 13.34 -6.84
CA THR A 44 2.39 14.65 -7.18
C THR A 44 3.47 14.51 -8.24
N ASP A 45 3.82 15.62 -8.88
CA ASP A 45 4.84 15.63 -9.93
C ASP A 45 6.25 15.42 -9.35
N TRP A 46 7.04 14.60 -10.03
CA TRP A 46 8.45 14.36 -9.74
C TRP A 46 9.25 14.28 -11.04
N SER A 47 8.88 15.14 -12.00
CA SER A 47 9.52 15.16 -13.31
C SER A 47 10.84 15.90 -13.30
N THR A 48 11.70 15.55 -14.26
CA THR A 48 12.94 16.26 -14.55
C THR A 48 12.83 16.92 -15.92
N LYS A 49 13.89 17.61 -16.36
CA LYS A 49 13.91 18.21 -17.69
C LYS A 49 13.84 17.18 -18.82
N THR A 50 14.23 15.95 -18.54
CA THR A 50 14.35 14.88 -19.54
C THR A 50 13.32 13.79 -19.40
N GLY A 51 12.51 13.81 -18.36
CA GLY A 51 11.55 12.73 -18.16
C GLY A 51 10.41 13.09 -17.21
N VAL A 52 9.28 12.41 -17.40
CA VAL A 52 8.10 12.55 -16.56
C VAL A 52 8.22 11.56 -15.39
N GLY A 53 8.05 12.05 -14.19
CA GLY A 53 8.03 11.26 -12.98
C GLY A 53 6.92 11.69 -12.04
N HIS A 54 6.55 10.80 -11.14
CA HIS A 54 5.53 11.03 -10.14
C HIS A 54 5.99 10.55 -8.78
N GLU A 55 5.56 11.25 -7.76
CA GLU A 55 5.75 10.83 -6.37
C GLU A 55 4.38 10.48 -5.80
N HIS A 56 4.31 9.30 -5.17
CA HIS A 56 3.06 8.78 -4.63
C HIS A 56 3.20 8.63 -3.12
N ARG A 57 2.28 9.23 -2.39
CA ARG A 57 2.08 8.93 -0.98
C ARG A 57 0.96 7.90 -0.90
N VAL A 58 1.30 6.68 -0.51
CA VAL A 58 0.35 5.58 -0.45
C VAL A 58 0.12 5.17 1.00
N GLN A 59 -1.13 4.88 1.31
CA GLN A 59 -1.56 4.43 2.61
C GLN A 59 -2.17 3.05 2.47
N LEU A 60 -1.72 2.11 3.30
CA LEU A 60 -2.22 0.75 3.31
C LEU A 60 -2.75 0.47 4.70
N THR A 61 -3.97 -0.06 4.80
CA THR A 61 -4.61 -0.30 6.09
C THR A 61 -4.94 -1.77 6.26
N VAL A 62 -4.41 -2.36 7.33
CA VAL A 62 -4.79 -3.69 7.80
C VAL A 62 -5.98 -3.53 8.76
N TRP A 63 -7.07 -4.25 8.47
CA TRP A 63 -8.28 -4.26 9.28
C TRP A 63 -8.40 -5.60 9.98
N ASP A 64 -8.53 -5.59 11.30
CA ASP A 64 -8.65 -6.80 12.08
C ASP A 64 -9.63 -6.60 13.24
N THR A 65 -10.17 -7.72 13.72
CA THR A 65 -11.11 -7.74 14.86
C THR A 65 -10.61 -8.61 16.00
N GLY A 66 -9.37 -9.13 15.90
CA GLY A 66 -8.81 -9.96 16.95
C GLY A 66 -8.55 -9.18 18.25
N PRO A 67 -8.34 -9.89 19.37
CA PRO A 67 -8.05 -9.24 20.64
C PRO A 67 -6.66 -8.61 20.62
N GLY A 68 -6.59 -7.37 21.13
CA GLY A 68 -5.32 -6.63 21.17
C GLY A 68 -4.82 -6.22 19.80
N SER A 69 -3.55 -5.84 19.74
CA SER A 69 -2.93 -5.29 18.52
C SER A 69 -1.78 -6.12 17.97
N ALA A 70 -1.42 -7.23 18.63
CA ALA A 70 -0.23 -8.00 18.26
C ALA A 70 -0.32 -8.58 16.85
N ARG A 71 -1.49 -9.14 16.49
CA ARG A 71 -1.70 -9.71 15.16
C ARG A 71 -1.66 -8.64 14.07
N THR A 72 -2.28 -7.49 14.33
CA THR A 72 -2.26 -6.35 13.40
C THR A 72 -0.82 -5.86 13.19
N LYS A 73 -0.04 -5.76 14.25
CA LYS A 73 1.37 -5.36 14.15
C LYS A 73 2.20 -6.37 13.37
N ALA A 74 1.91 -7.67 13.53
CA ALA A 74 2.58 -8.71 12.74
C ALA A 74 2.26 -8.57 11.25
N TRP A 75 1.00 -8.31 10.89
CA TRP A 75 0.62 -8.04 9.50
C TRP A 75 1.30 -6.80 8.96
N LEU A 76 1.38 -5.72 9.76
CA LEU A 76 2.08 -4.50 9.34
C LEU A 76 3.56 -4.75 9.05
N GLY A 77 4.22 -5.58 9.83
CA GLY A 77 5.61 -5.97 9.58
C GLY A 77 5.77 -6.69 8.25
N GLU A 78 4.85 -7.60 7.93
CA GLU A 78 4.84 -8.32 6.66
C GLU A 78 4.59 -7.36 5.49
N VAL A 79 3.63 -6.45 5.62
CA VAL A 79 3.33 -5.43 4.60
C VAL A 79 4.56 -4.54 4.37
N GLU A 80 5.18 -4.06 5.44
CA GLU A 80 6.38 -3.23 5.33
C GLU A 80 7.50 -3.94 4.58
N ALA A 81 7.80 -5.19 4.94
CA ALA A 81 8.86 -5.96 4.30
C ALA A 81 8.60 -6.14 2.80
N ARG A 82 7.36 -6.45 2.42
CA ARG A 82 7.01 -6.66 1.02
C ARG A 82 7.06 -5.37 0.21
N VAL A 83 6.53 -4.27 0.75
CA VAL A 83 6.52 -2.98 0.02
C VAL A 83 7.93 -2.41 -0.11
N ARG A 84 8.80 -2.62 0.87
CA ARG A 84 10.22 -2.22 0.75
C ARG A 84 10.92 -2.91 -0.42
N GLY A 85 10.46 -4.08 -0.83
CA GLY A 85 10.99 -4.80 -1.98
C GLY A 85 10.37 -4.43 -3.32
N LEU A 86 9.48 -3.44 -3.35
CA LEU A 86 8.80 -3.03 -4.57
C LEU A 86 9.80 -2.48 -5.58
N ALA A 87 9.82 -3.07 -6.77
CA ALA A 87 10.73 -2.70 -7.85
C ALA A 87 10.16 -3.17 -9.18
N GLY A 88 10.72 -2.72 -10.28
CA GLY A 88 10.34 -3.17 -11.60
C GLY A 88 9.51 -2.16 -12.38
N THR A 89 8.98 -2.62 -13.50
CA THR A 89 8.20 -1.83 -14.43
C THR A 89 6.78 -2.36 -14.49
N TYR A 90 5.80 -1.48 -14.38
CA TYR A 90 4.38 -1.81 -14.42
C TYR A 90 3.67 -0.81 -15.33
N ALA A 91 3.00 -1.33 -16.35
CA ALA A 91 2.16 -0.53 -17.24
C ALA A 91 2.86 0.74 -17.79
N GLY A 92 4.13 0.61 -18.16
CA GLY A 92 4.91 1.71 -18.74
C GLY A 92 5.54 2.67 -17.72
N HIS A 93 5.54 2.31 -16.44
CA HIS A 93 6.16 3.11 -15.37
C HIS A 93 7.14 2.26 -14.58
N ARG A 94 8.34 2.79 -14.35
CA ARG A 94 9.37 2.11 -13.57
C ARG A 94 9.34 2.63 -12.13
N ILE A 95 9.38 1.74 -11.17
CA ILE A 95 9.52 2.12 -9.76
C ILE A 95 10.96 2.58 -9.54
N ALA A 96 11.12 3.86 -9.23
CA ALA A 96 12.44 4.47 -9.01
C ALA A 96 12.89 4.37 -7.56
N GLY A 97 11.96 4.31 -6.62
CA GLY A 97 12.30 4.18 -5.21
C GLY A 97 11.08 4.04 -4.32
N VAL A 98 11.30 3.44 -3.16
CA VAL A 98 10.28 3.26 -2.12
C VAL A 98 10.89 3.62 -0.78
N VAL A 99 10.17 4.42 0.00
CA VAL A 99 10.57 4.79 1.36
C VAL A 99 9.42 4.51 2.30
N PHE A 100 9.68 3.75 3.36
CA PHE A 100 8.73 3.59 4.45
C PHE A 100 8.72 4.87 5.27
N LEU A 101 7.55 5.48 5.45
CA LEU A 101 7.42 6.74 6.18
C LEU A 101 7.05 6.52 7.63
N ARG A 102 5.98 5.76 7.88
CA ARG A 102 5.53 5.44 9.24
C ARG A 102 4.46 4.38 9.23
N SER A 103 4.22 3.80 10.38
CA SER A 103 3.01 3.00 10.65
C SER A 103 2.47 3.34 12.03
N PHE A 104 1.18 3.15 12.20
CA PHE A 104 0.53 3.32 13.50
C PHE A 104 -0.67 2.40 13.61
N VAL A 105 -1.08 2.10 14.83
CA VAL A 105 -2.20 1.21 15.11
C VAL A 105 -3.21 1.96 15.97
N THR A 106 -4.47 1.90 15.58
CA THR A 106 -5.58 2.44 16.35
C THR A 106 -6.62 1.36 16.59
N ARG A 107 -7.40 1.51 17.64
CA ARG A 107 -8.52 0.61 17.94
C ARG A 107 -9.77 1.45 18.16
N ASP A 108 -10.88 1.04 17.55
CA ASP A 108 -12.13 1.70 17.76
C ASP A 108 -12.98 1.01 18.85
N PRO A 109 -13.99 1.69 19.38
CA PRO A 109 -14.84 1.13 20.43
C PRO A 109 -15.66 -0.08 19.98
N GLU A 110 -15.83 -0.29 18.68
CA GLU A 110 -16.61 -1.40 18.10
C GLU A 110 -15.78 -2.67 17.92
N GLY A 111 -14.52 -2.65 18.34
CA GLY A 111 -13.66 -3.83 18.31
C GLY A 111 -12.78 -3.98 17.07
N TRP A 112 -12.79 -3.04 16.14
CA TRP A 112 -11.86 -3.02 15.02
C TRP A 112 -10.51 -2.50 15.43
N THR A 113 -9.47 -3.13 14.93
CA THR A 113 -8.09 -2.64 15.00
C THR A 113 -7.66 -2.27 13.60
N GLN A 114 -7.13 -1.06 13.44
CA GLN A 114 -6.60 -0.57 12.18
C GLN A 114 -5.10 -0.40 12.30
N GLY A 115 -4.36 -1.07 11.41
CA GLY A 115 -2.93 -0.86 11.28
C GLY A 115 -2.66 -0.14 9.97
N ILE A 116 -2.09 1.05 10.03
CA ILE A 116 -1.91 1.92 8.87
C ILE A 116 -0.42 2.05 8.60
N ALA A 117 0.00 1.75 7.37
CA ALA A 117 1.37 1.93 6.91
C ALA A 117 1.39 2.94 5.77
N GLU A 118 2.31 3.90 5.84
CA GLU A 118 2.46 4.94 4.83
C GLU A 118 3.83 4.85 4.18
N PHE A 119 3.84 4.96 2.85
CA PHE A 119 5.04 4.87 2.03
C PHE A 119 5.08 6.02 1.04
N ARG A 120 6.29 6.40 0.65
CA ARG A 120 6.52 7.24 -0.51
C ARG A 120 7.09 6.37 -1.63
N VAL A 121 6.41 6.33 -2.76
CA VAL A 121 6.85 5.61 -3.96
C VAL A 121 7.10 6.64 -5.05
N ARG A 122 8.25 6.56 -5.71
CA ARG A 122 8.55 7.38 -6.89
C ARG A 122 8.56 6.51 -8.12
N SER A 123 7.93 7.00 -9.19
CA SER A 123 7.87 6.29 -10.46
C SER A 123 8.34 7.20 -11.60
N GLU A 124 8.88 6.58 -12.63
CA GLU A 124 9.32 7.25 -13.85
C GLU A 124 8.55 6.66 -15.03
N GLN A 125 8.01 7.54 -15.86
CA GLN A 125 7.32 7.14 -17.08
C GLN A 125 8.35 6.74 -18.12
N LEU A 126 8.13 5.59 -18.76
CA LEU A 126 8.99 5.08 -19.83
C LEU A 126 8.53 5.53 -21.20
#